data_ce8af1eace07f264d908b73a594c4604
#
_entry.id   ce8af1eace07f264d908b73a594c4604
#
_cell.length_a   1.000
_cell.length_b   1.000
_cell.length_c   1.000
_cell.angle_alpha   90.00
_cell.angle_beta   90.00
_cell.angle_gamma   90.00
#
_symmetry.space_group_name_H-M   'P 1'
#
loop_
_entity.id
_entity.type
_entity.pdbx_description
1 polymer ?
#
loop_
_entity_poly.entity_id
_entity_poly.type
_entity_poly.pdbx_seq_one_letter_code
_entity_poly.pdbx_strand_id
1 'polypeptide(L)'
;LLDESTNMAEVAFSVSRKYQQKGLGRMLMEQMSRAARENGIAGFLAYTAPDNQGMRRLFETLPYRVESEPEQDVLLLSCRFDELKAAPDQEELV
;
A
#
# COMPACT_ATOMS: atom_id res chain seq x y z
N LEU A 1 -11.12 6.81 -2.09
CA LEU A 1 -12.19 7.13 -1.17
C LEU A 1 -11.69 7.09 0.27
N LEU A 2 -11.96 8.13 1.03
CA LEU A 2 -11.53 8.23 2.42
C LEU A 2 -12.55 7.56 3.34
N ASP A 3 -12.07 6.69 4.21
CA ASP A 3 -12.88 6.14 5.28
C ASP A 3 -12.72 7.02 6.51
N GLU A 4 -13.73 7.80 6.82
CA GLU A 4 -13.65 8.79 7.91
C GLU A 4 -13.48 8.15 9.28
N SER A 5 -13.97 6.93 9.48
CA SER A 5 -13.87 6.27 10.79
C SER A 5 -12.44 5.85 11.11
N THR A 6 -11.65 5.50 10.11
CA THR A 6 -10.27 5.05 10.29
C THR A 6 -9.25 6.05 9.74
N ASN A 7 -9.72 7.05 9.01
CA ASN A 7 -8.88 8.02 8.30
C ASN A 7 -7.94 7.36 7.30
N MET A 8 -8.42 6.27 6.69
CA MET A 8 -7.69 5.53 5.67
C MET A 8 -8.24 5.87 4.29
N ALA A 9 -7.39 6.02 3.32
CA ALA A 9 -7.81 6.28 1.95
C ALA A 9 -7.76 4.99 1.14
N GLU A 10 -8.86 4.69 0.46
CA GLU A 10 -8.88 3.55 -0.45
C GLU A 10 -8.19 3.94 -1.74
N VAL A 11 -7.24 3.12 -2.18
CA VAL A 11 -6.52 3.35 -3.42
C VAL A 11 -6.92 2.29 -4.45
N ALA A 12 -7.06 2.75 -5.69
CA ALA A 12 -7.34 1.86 -6.81
C ALA A 12 -6.75 2.51 -8.06
N PHE A 13 -5.95 1.76 -8.76
CA PHE A 13 -5.44 2.23 -10.04
C PHE A 13 -4.97 1.04 -10.86
N SER A 14 -4.87 1.26 -12.15
CA SER A 14 -4.32 0.25 -13.04
C SER A 14 -3.27 0.90 -13.93
N VAL A 15 -2.28 0.11 -14.28
CA VAL A 15 -1.23 0.55 -15.19
C VAL A 15 -1.33 -0.34 -16.43
N SER A 16 -1.36 0.26 -17.61
CA SER A 16 -1.37 -0.49 -18.85
C SER A 16 -0.24 -1.51 -18.85
N ARG A 17 -0.52 -2.70 -19.37
CA ARG A 17 0.48 -3.76 -19.43
C ARG A 17 1.78 -3.28 -20.11
N LYS A 18 1.65 -2.38 -21.07
CA LYS A 18 2.79 -1.81 -21.78
C LYS A 18 3.75 -1.07 -20.83
N TYR A 19 3.23 -0.50 -19.76
CA TYR A 19 4.04 0.32 -18.83
C TYR A 19 4.29 -0.36 -17.50
N GLN A 20 3.79 -1.58 -17.31
CA GLN A 20 4.10 -2.34 -16.11
C GLN A 20 5.59 -2.64 -16.08
N GLN A 21 6.15 -2.73 -14.88
CA GLN A 21 7.56 -3.00 -14.65
C GLN A 21 8.50 -1.87 -15.08
N LYS A 22 7.96 -0.71 -15.40
CA LYS A 22 8.78 0.48 -15.71
C LYS A 22 8.85 1.45 -14.54
N GLY A 23 8.40 1.02 -13.36
CA GLY A 23 8.45 1.85 -12.16
C GLY A 23 7.35 2.89 -12.06
N LEU A 24 6.42 2.92 -13.01
CA LEU A 24 5.38 3.94 -13.02
C LEU A 24 4.42 3.77 -11.84
N GLY A 25 3.98 2.54 -11.57
CA GLY A 25 3.10 2.27 -10.43
C GLY A 25 3.75 2.62 -9.11
N ARG A 26 5.03 2.29 -8.97
CA ARG A 26 5.81 2.63 -7.78
C ARG A 26 5.89 4.13 -7.58
N MET A 27 6.17 4.86 -8.65
CA MET A 27 6.26 6.31 -8.58
C MET A 27 4.93 6.93 -8.16
N LEU A 28 3.82 6.44 -8.73
CA LEU A 28 2.49 6.92 -8.37
C LEU A 28 2.19 6.63 -6.90
N MET A 29 2.54 5.45 -6.44
CA MET A 29 2.30 5.06 -5.05
C MET A 29 3.07 5.97 -4.08
N GLU A 30 4.33 6.26 -4.40
CA GLU A 30 5.15 7.16 -3.59
C GLU A 30 4.58 8.56 -3.55
N GLN A 31 4.16 9.09 -4.69
CA GLN A 31 3.59 10.43 -4.76
C GLN A 31 2.26 10.49 -4.02
N MET A 32 1.41 9.47 -4.18
CA MET A 32 0.14 9.43 -3.49
C MET A 32 0.32 9.35 -1.98
N SER A 33 1.29 8.57 -1.51
CA SER A 33 1.54 8.46 -0.07
C SER A 33 2.02 9.78 0.52
N ARG A 34 2.85 10.50 -0.21
CA ARG A 34 3.32 11.81 0.23
C ARG A 34 2.16 12.80 0.35
N ALA A 35 1.32 12.86 -0.69
CA ALA A 35 0.17 13.76 -0.68
C ALA A 35 -0.80 13.38 0.43
N ALA A 36 -1.03 12.10 0.65
CA ALA A 36 -1.92 11.64 1.70
C ALA A 36 -1.41 12.05 3.08
N ARG A 37 -0.12 11.87 3.34
CA ARG A 37 0.47 12.27 4.62
C ARG A 37 0.37 13.77 4.84
N GLU A 38 0.61 14.55 3.80
CA GLU A 38 0.51 16.00 3.89
C GLU A 38 -0.91 16.46 4.19
N ASN A 39 -1.90 15.64 3.87
CA ASN A 39 -3.30 15.94 4.12
C ASN A 39 -3.83 15.24 5.38
N GLY A 40 -2.96 14.69 6.19
CA GLY A 40 -3.35 14.09 7.47
C GLY A 40 -4.03 12.75 7.37
N ILE A 41 -3.94 12.07 6.22
CA ILE A 41 -4.49 10.74 6.04
C ILE A 41 -3.59 9.73 6.74
N ALA A 42 -4.19 8.74 7.41
CA ALA A 42 -3.44 7.82 8.28
C ALA A 42 -2.82 6.65 7.53
N GLY A 43 -3.31 6.30 6.38
CA GLY A 43 -2.77 5.18 5.61
C GLY A 43 -3.58 4.87 4.38
N PHE A 44 -3.22 3.77 3.72
CA PHE A 44 -3.89 3.29 2.52
C PHE A 44 -4.53 1.94 2.75
N LEU A 45 -5.63 1.70 2.06
CA LEU A 45 -6.20 0.37 1.94
C LEU A 45 -6.61 0.11 0.49
N ALA A 46 -6.66 -1.16 0.12
CA ALA A 46 -7.10 -1.55 -1.22
C ALA A 46 -7.76 -2.92 -1.17
N TYR A 47 -8.88 -3.04 -1.86
CA TYR A 47 -9.53 -4.33 -2.07
C TYR A 47 -9.09 -4.85 -3.43
N THR A 48 -8.55 -6.04 -3.47
CA THR A 48 -7.99 -6.58 -4.69
C THR A 48 -8.29 -8.07 -4.79
N ALA A 49 -8.13 -8.63 -5.99
CA ALA A 49 -8.23 -10.07 -6.16
C ALA A 49 -7.11 -10.75 -5.38
N PRO A 50 -7.37 -11.91 -4.76
CA PRO A 50 -6.35 -12.57 -3.93
C PRO A 50 -5.07 -12.93 -4.68
N ASP A 51 -5.14 -13.11 -5.98
CA ASP A 51 -3.99 -13.45 -6.81
C ASP A 51 -3.34 -12.25 -7.49
N ASN A 52 -3.77 -11.03 -7.14
CA ASN A 52 -3.19 -9.83 -7.74
C ASN A 52 -1.86 -9.50 -7.09
N GLN A 53 -0.81 -10.08 -7.61
CA GLN A 53 0.54 -9.86 -7.08
C GLN A 53 1.05 -8.45 -7.39
N GLY A 54 0.56 -7.83 -8.46
CA GLY A 54 0.96 -6.48 -8.82
C GLY A 54 0.60 -5.45 -7.76
N MET A 55 -0.64 -5.50 -7.27
CA MET A 55 -1.07 -4.57 -6.22
C MET A 55 -0.31 -4.83 -4.93
N ARG A 56 -0.08 -6.09 -4.60
CA ARG A 56 0.69 -6.46 -3.42
C ARG A 56 2.10 -5.90 -3.49
N ARG A 57 2.76 -6.03 -4.64
CA ARG A 57 4.12 -5.48 -4.82
C ARG A 57 4.14 -3.97 -4.69
N LEU A 58 3.10 -3.29 -5.20
CA LEU A 58 3.04 -1.84 -5.09
C LEU A 58 2.99 -1.38 -3.64
N PHE A 59 2.18 -2.05 -2.81
CA PHE A 59 2.16 -1.75 -1.38
C PHE A 59 3.54 -2.00 -0.75
N GLU A 60 4.20 -3.08 -1.16
CA GLU A 60 5.51 -3.44 -0.61
C GLU A 60 6.63 -2.49 -1.02
N THR A 61 6.43 -1.66 -2.04
CA THR A 61 7.42 -0.63 -2.39
C THR A 61 7.47 0.51 -1.39
N LEU A 62 6.43 0.68 -0.59
CA LEU A 62 6.39 1.70 0.44
C LEU A 62 7.14 1.22 1.69
N PRO A 63 7.67 2.15 2.52
CA PRO A 63 8.44 1.76 3.70
C PRO A 63 7.57 1.38 4.90
N TYR A 64 6.29 1.11 4.68
CA TYR A 64 5.34 0.83 5.74
C TYR A 64 5.02 -0.65 5.80
N ARG A 65 4.67 -1.13 7.01
CA ARG A 65 4.26 -2.51 7.19
C ARG A 65 2.92 -2.73 6.49
N VAL A 66 2.86 -3.76 5.65
CA VAL A 66 1.67 -4.10 4.88
C VAL A 66 0.96 -5.25 5.57
N GLU A 67 -0.33 -5.09 5.80
CA GLU A 67 -1.18 -6.14 6.32
C GLU A 67 -2.11 -6.60 5.21
N SER A 68 -2.41 -7.89 5.21
CA SER A 68 -3.34 -8.47 4.25
C SER A 68 -4.35 -9.32 5.01
N GLU A 69 -5.61 -9.18 4.63
CA GLU A 69 -6.70 -9.89 5.29
C GLU A 69 -7.69 -10.39 4.24
N PRO A 70 -7.92 -11.70 4.17
CA PRO A 70 -8.91 -12.21 3.23
C PRO A 70 -10.33 -11.87 3.69
N GLU A 71 -11.14 -11.40 2.76
CA GLU A 71 -12.55 -11.10 2.99
C GLU A 71 -13.36 -11.69 1.85
N GLN A 72 -14.03 -12.81 2.08
CA GLN A 72 -14.81 -13.51 1.06
C GLN A 72 -13.93 -13.75 -0.18
N ASP A 73 -14.28 -13.13 -1.31
CA ASP A 73 -13.59 -13.35 -2.57
C ASP A 73 -12.50 -12.33 -2.86
N VAL A 74 -12.22 -11.44 -1.92
CA VAL A 74 -11.24 -10.38 -2.11
C VAL A 74 -10.20 -10.41 -1.01
N LEU A 75 -9.09 -9.75 -1.28
CA LEU A 75 -8.03 -9.54 -0.31
C LEU A 75 -7.98 -8.05 0.02
N LEU A 76 -8.02 -7.74 1.30
CA LEU A 76 -7.84 -6.37 1.76
C LEU A 76 -6.37 -6.16 2.11
N LEU A 77 -5.73 -5.24 1.41
CA LEU A 77 -4.38 -4.80 1.73
C LEU A 77 -4.44 -3.46 2.44
N SER A 78 -3.60 -3.27 3.43
CA SER A 78 -3.56 -1.99 4.14
C SER A 78 -2.17 -1.70 4.67
N CYS A 79 -1.89 -0.42 4.81
CA CYS A 79 -0.68 0.04 5.48
C CYS A 79 -0.99 1.35 6.20
N ARG A 80 -0.35 1.57 7.34
CA ARG A 80 -0.46 2.83 8.08
C ARG A 80 0.87 3.56 8.00
N PHE A 81 0.80 4.87 7.80
CA PHE A 81 2.02 5.67 7.61
C PHE A 81 2.84 5.82 8.89
N ASP A 82 2.25 5.51 10.05
CA ASP A 82 2.96 5.53 11.32
C ASP A 82 3.55 4.17 11.71
N GLU A 83 3.42 3.16 10.85
CA GLU A 83 3.95 1.83 11.11
C GLU A 83 4.98 1.45 10.05
N LEU A 84 6.25 1.69 10.34
CA LEU A 84 7.32 1.38 9.41
C LEU A 84 7.66 -0.11 9.45
N LYS A 85 8.18 -0.61 8.33
CA LYS A 85 8.71 -1.96 8.28
C LYS A 85 9.89 -2.06 9.23
N ALA A 86 10.04 -3.22 9.88
CA ALA A 86 11.24 -3.49 10.68
C ALA A 86 12.44 -3.57 9.76
N ALA A 87 13.53 -2.90 10.12
CA ALA A 87 14.77 -3.02 9.37
C ALA A 87 15.39 -4.39 9.65
N PRO A 88 15.86 -5.09 8.61
CA PRO A 88 16.49 -6.42 8.82
C PRO A 88 17.61 -6.40 9.84
N ASP A 89 18.38 -5.33 9.89
CA ASP A 89 19.50 -5.21 10.81
C ASP A 89 19.07 -5.18 12.27
N GLN A 90 17.87 -4.72 12.56
CA GLN A 90 17.38 -4.67 13.93
C GLN A 90 17.12 -6.05 14.49
N GLU A 91 16.75 -6.98 13.64
CA GLU A 91 16.52 -8.35 14.09
C GLU A 91 17.83 -9.07 14.41
N GLU A 92 18.89 -8.71 13.73
CA GLU A 92 20.21 -9.32 13.96
C GLU A 92 20.88 -8.82 15.21
N LEU A 93 20.51 -7.67 15.69
CA LEU A 93 21.12 -7.06 16.87
C LEU A 93 20.51 -7.53 18.18
N VAL A 94 19.49 -8.33 18.13
CA VAL A 94 18.79 -8.81 19.33
C VAL A 94 19.38 -10.13 19.89
#